data_936427f480e033cb7fc0d599fe4bd38f
#
_entry.id   936427f480e033cb7fc0d599fe4bd38f
#
_cell.length_a   1.000
_cell.length_b   1.000
_cell.length_c   1.000
_cell.angle_alpha   90.00
_cell.angle_beta   90.00
_cell.angle_gamma   90.00
#
_symmetry.space_group_name_H-M   'P 1'
#
loop_
_entity.id
_entity.type
_entity.pdbx_description
1 polymer ?
#
loop_
_entity_poly.entity_id
_entity_poly.type
_entity_poly.pdbx_seq_one_letter_code
_entity_poly.pdbx_strand_id
1 'polypeptide(L)'
;MDKPPFISIIISVYNEEKTLRPCLDSLLASEYPNYEVIMVNDASKDHTLAILREYQKKSKKIRVVTYAVNKGVPGARNEGMKAAKGDIFVFTDADATFPKEWPIKLIEPFTDLKVGATGGRDLAPPNQPLIQRCIDYTLTSFIGTAGLRGAKVRLAKYAVTGCNFAVKREVVEKVGMHDEKIRWRGEEKEWCQRIREAGYEILFIPESYILHYRRISLRSFWTQTYKSGKARFDILKAAPGSFQLIHVVPSLFVLYLIIMGIFSFISADAFSMFGLAMGIYLSVLLVQSALGTLKTKNPGSFCIVPITTIIMHFAYGIGFIRKFLHD
;
A
#
# COMPACT_ATOMS: atom_id res chain seq x y z
N MET A 1 -27.71 -20.09 -14.30
CA MET A 1 -26.78 -19.20 -13.52
C MET A 1 -25.45 -19.23 -14.24
N ASP A 2 -24.98 -18.12 -14.73
CA ASP A 2 -23.69 -18.05 -15.41
C ASP A 2 -22.60 -18.48 -14.45
N LYS A 3 -21.64 -19.26 -14.94
CA LYS A 3 -20.52 -19.75 -14.13
C LYS A 3 -19.74 -18.52 -13.60
N PRO A 4 -19.40 -18.49 -12.29
CA PRO A 4 -18.65 -17.37 -11.76
C PRO A 4 -17.31 -17.21 -12.51
N PRO A 5 -16.84 -15.97 -12.78
CA PRO A 5 -15.65 -15.73 -13.58
C PRO A 5 -14.42 -16.43 -12.98
N PHE A 6 -13.50 -16.87 -13.83
CA PHE A 6 -12.26 -17.45 -13.35
C PHE A 6 -11.32 -16.34 -12.91
N ILE A 7 -10.84 -16.35 -11.65
CA ILE A 7 -9.92 -15.34 -11.15
C ILE A 7 -8.51 -15.90 -10.94
N SER A 8 -7.50 -15.09 -11.26
CA SER A 8 -6.10 -15.38 -10.93
C SER A 8 -5.65 -14.42 -9.83
N ILE A 9 -5.38 -14.96 -8.64
CA ILE A 9 -4.81 -14.21 -7.52
C ILE A 9 -3.30 -14.21 -7.70
N ILE A 10 -2.71 -13.02 -7.93
CA ILE A 10 -1.30 -12.83 -8.28
C ILE A 10 -0.59 -12.17 -7.11
N ILE A 11 0.46 -12.82 -6.62
CA ILE A 11 1.21 -12.37 -5.44
C ILE A 11 2.70 -12.37 -5.76
N SER A 12 3.32 -11.19 -5.70
CA SER A 12 4.78 -11.06 -5.74
C SER A 12 5.36 -11.37 -4.36
N VAL A 13 6.40 -12.20 -4.30
CA VAL A 13 6.99 -12.68 -3.05
C VAL A 13 8.50 -12.49 -3.07
N TYR A 14 9.03 -11.79 -2.06
CA TYR A 14 10.47 -11.62 -1.90
C TYR A 14 10.87 -11.63 -0.42
N ASN A 15 11.52 -12.70 0.04
CA ASN A 15 11.98 -12.91 1.43
C ASN A 15 10.83 -12.78 2.45
N GLU A 16 9.79 -13.61 2.30
CA GLU A 16 8.57 -13.59 3.13
C GLU A 16 8.36 -14.91 3.91
N GLU A 17 9.43 -15.63 4.25
CA GLU A 17 9.35 -16.93 4.95
C GLU A 17 8.49 -16.91 6.22
N LYS A 18 8.42 -15.75 6.92
CA LYS A 18 7.73 -15.60 8.20
C LYS A 18 6.21 -15.42 8.06
N THR A 19 5.75 -14.80 6.98
CA THR A 19 4.34 -14.41 6.78
C THR A 19 3.63 -15.30 5.75
N LEU A 20 4.40 -16.05 4.97
CA LEU A 20 3.90 -16.75 3.80
C LEU A 20 2.92 -17.89 4.13
N ARG A 21 3.14 -18.67 5.20
CA ARG A 21 2.24 -19.78 5.58
C ARG A 21 0.84 -19.29 5.94
N PRO A 22 0.64 -18.34 6.87
CA PRO A 22 -0.68 -17.78 7.14
C PRO A 22 -1.35 -17.17 5.92
N CYS A 23 -0.60 -16.52 5.02
CA CYS A 23 -1.09 -15.99 3.76
C CYS A 23 -1.68 -17.12 2.89
N LEU A 24 -0.90 -18.17 2.61
CA LEU A 24 -1.31 -19.30 1.79
C LEU A 24 -2.49 -20.07 2.38
N ASP A 25 -2.51 -20.29 3.70
CA ASP A 25 -3.61 -20.98 4.39
C ASP A 25 -4.91 -20.19 4.25
N SER A 26 -4.88 -18.86 4.42
CA SER A 26 -6.06 -18.02 4.27
C SER A 26 -6.57 -17.95 2.83
N LEU A 27 -5.68 -17.97 1.83
CA LEU A 27 -6.06 -18.04 0.42
C LEU A 27 -6.75 -19.36 0.07
N LEU A 28 -6.21 -20.47 0.57
CA LEU A 28 -6.80 -21.80 0.33
C LEU A 28 -8.13 -22.00 1.05
N ALA A 29 -8.40 -21.23 2.12
CA ALA A 29 -9.68 -21.23 2.83
C ALA A 29 -10.76 -20.37 2.14
N SER A 30 -10.46 -19.75 0.98
CA SER A 30 -11.41 -18.91 0.24
C SER A 30 -12.66 -19.69 -0.17
N GLU A 31 -13.82 -19.07 0.02
CA GLU A 31 -15.13 -19.58 -0.39
C GLU A 31 -15.44 -19.33 -1.88
N TYR A 32 -14.61 -18.56 -2.58
CA TYR A 32 -14.75 -18.38 -4.02
C TYR A 32 -14.37 -19.66 -4.75
N PRO A 33 -15.26 -20.24 -5.59
CA PRO A 33 -15.03 -21.59 -6.14
C PRO A 33 -14.03 -21.64 -7.29
N ASN A 34 -13.95 -20.59 -8.11
CA ASN A 34 -13.32 -20.62 -9.44
C ASN A 34 -12.06 -19.74 -9.50
N TYR A 35 -10.95 -20.19 -8.86
CA TYR A 35 -9.72 -19.41 -8.81
C TYR A 35 -8.44 -20.25 -8.87
N GLU A 36 -7.36 -19.61 -9.29
CA GLU A 36 -5.97 -20.04 -9.10
C GLU A 36 -5.18 -18.98 -8.30
N VAL A 37 -4.08 -19.41 -7.69
CA VAL A 37 -3.14 -18.54 -6.97
C VAL A 37 -1.78 -18.64 -7.66
N ILE A 38 -1.26 -17.52 -8.15
CA ILE A 38 0.04 -17.42 -8.82
C ILE A 38 1.01 -16.73 -7.87
N MET A 39 1.91 -17.51 -7.28
CA MET A 39 2.95 -17.04 -6.41
C MET A 39 4.21 -16.78 -7.22
N VAL A 40 4.58 -15.51 -7.37
CA VAL A 40 5.76 -15.11 -8.15
C VAL A 40 6.92 -14.87 -7.20
N ASN A 41 7.82 -15.82 -7.10
CA ASN A 41 9.05 -15.70 -6.30
C ASN A 41 10.06 -14.82 -7.01
N ASP A 42 10.21 -13.60 -6.54
CA ASP A 42 11.09 -12.56 -7.11
C ASP A 42 12.54 -12.70 -6.64
N ALA A 43 13.15 -13.90 -6.88
CA ALA A 43 14.51 -14.25 -6.51
C ALA A 43 14.78 -14.15 -4.99
N SER A 44 13.89 -14.71 -4.15
CA SER A 44 14.09 -14.79 -2.69
C SER A 44 15.34 -15.54 -2.32
N LYS A 45 15.99 -15.13 -1.21
CA LYS A 45 17.24 -15.69 -0.69
C LYS A 45 17.07 -16.47 0.63
N ASP A 46 15.86 -16.45 1.19
CA ASP A 46 15.47 -17.17 2.40
C ASP A 46 14.71 -18.48 2.05
N HIS A 47 14.00 -19.07 3.02
CA HIS A 47 13.22 -20.30 2.80
C HIS A 47 11.89 -20.09 2.04
N THR A 48 11.61 -18.88 1.53
CA THR A 48 10.36 -18.55 0.80
C THR A 48 10.08 -19.57 -0.32
N LEU A 49 11.04 -19.84 -1.20
CA LEU A 49 10.83 -20.74 -2.33
C LEU A 49 10.52 -22.18 -1.88
N ALA A 50 11.15 -22.64 -0.81
CA ALA A 50 10.90 -23.98 -0.26
C ALA A 50 9.44 -24.11 0.23
N ILE A 51 8.95 -23.09 0.94
CA ILE A 51 7.54 -23.03 1.42
C ILE A 51 6.58 -23.00 0.23
N LEU A 52 6.86 -22.19 -0.80
CA LEU A 52 6.02 -22.12 -2.00
C LEU A 52 5.91 -23.49 -2.70
N ARG A 53 7.03 -24.20 -2.84
CA ARG A 53 7.05 -25.54 -3.44
C ARG A 53 6.29 -26.59 -2.61
N GLU A 54 6.34 -26.49 -1.28
CA GLU A 54 5.54 -27.32 -0.37
C GLU A 54 4.04 -27.12 -0.65
N TYR A 55 3.57 -25.87 -0.70
CA TYR A 55 2.15 -25.57 -0.91
C TYR A 55 1.68 -25.90 -2.35
N GLN A 56 2.55 -25.74 -3.34
CA GLN A 56 2.27 -26.16 -4.72
C GLN A 56 1.99 -27.68 -4.81
N LYS A 57 2.70 -28.49 -4.00
CA LYS A 57 2.43 -29.93 -3.91
C LYS A 57 1.12 -30.25 -3.19
N LYS A 58 0.74 -29.42 -2.19
CA LYS A 58 -0.49 -29.60 -1.41
C LYS A 58 -1.76 -29.23 -2.16
N SER A 59 -1.70 -28.28 -3.11
CA SER A 59 -2.87 -27.76 -3.79
C SER A 59 -2.62 -27.45 -5.27
N LYS A 60 -3.46 -28.04 -6.14
CA LYS A 60 -3.46 -27.75 -7.59
C LYS A 60 -3.85 -26.30 -7.91
N LYS A 61 -4.45 -25.58 -6.96
CA LYS A 61 -4.78 -24.14 -7.14
C LYS A 61 -3.54 -23.25 -7.11
N ILE A 62 -2.42 -23.70 -6.50
CA ILE A 62 -1.20 -22.92 -6.35
C ILE A 62 -0.22 -23.21 -7.49
N ARG A 63 0.20 -22.17 -8.17
CA ARG A 63 1.24 -22.20 -9.19
C ARG A 63 2.38 -21.28 -8.77
N VAL A 64 3.60 -21.74 -8.91
CA VAL A 64 4.80 -20.99 -8.54
C VAL A 64 5.57 -20.61 -9.81
N VAL A 65 5.75 -19.31 -10.00
CA VAL A 65 6.65 -18.73 -11.03
C VAL A 65 7.92 -18.29 -10.31
N THR A 66 9.07 -18.57 -10.87
CA THR A 66 10.37 -18.18 -10.29
C THR A 66 11.38 -17.87 -11.37
N TYR A 67 12.29 -16.95 -11.07
CA TYR A 67 13.41 -16.54 -11.92
C TYR A 67 14.60 -16.10 -11.05
N ALA A 68 15.76 -15.95 -11.67
CA ALA A 68 17.03 -15.77 -10.94
C ALA A 68 17.32 -14.31 -10.52
N VAL A 69 16.71 -13.32 -11.17
CA VAL A 69 17.03 -11.90 -10.96
C VAL A 69 15.81 -11.16 -10.47
N ASN A 70 15.94 -10.44 -9.34
CA ASN A 70 14.85 -9.64 -8.78
C ASN A 70 14.41 -8.53 -9.75
N LYS A 71 13.13 -8.54 -10.12
CA LYS A 71 12.50 -7.59 -11.03
C LYS A 71 11.70 -6.49 -10.31
N GLY A 72 11.56 -6.60 -8.99
CA GLY A 72 10.68 -5.75 -8.19
C GLY A 72 9.21 -6.09 -8.36
N VAL A 73 8.35 -5.42 -7.55
CA VAL A 73 6.92 -5.71 -7.51
C VAL A 73 6.24 -5.61 -8.88
N PRO A 74 6.46 -4.55 -9.71
CA PRO A 74 5.80 -4.44 -11.01
C PRO A 74 6.21 -5.59 -11.95
N GLY A 75 7.51 -5.87 -12.04
CA GLY A 75 8.00 -6.96 -12.89
C GLY A 75 7.49 -8.32 -12.46
N ALA A 76 7.46 -8.58 -11.13
CA ALA A 76 6.90 -9.82 -10.60
C ALA A 76 5.39 -9.94 -10.90
N ARG A 77 4.60 -8.86 -10.74
CA ARG A 77 3.18 -8.84 -11.09
C ARG A 77 2.96 -9.07 -12.59
N ASN A 78 3.80 -8.49 -13.44
CA ASN A 78 3.77 -8.73 -14.88
C ASN A 78 4.02 -10.21 -15.24
N GLU A 79 5.02 -10.85 -14.62
CA GLU A 79 5.25 -12.29 -14.81
C GLU A 79 4.06 -13.13 -14.30
N GLY A 80 3.43 -12.71 -13.21
CA GLY A 80 2.20 -13.32 -12.72
C GLY A 80 1.05 -13.20 -13.72
N MET A 81 0.82 -12.02 -14.31
CA MET A 81 -0.22 -11.80 -15.32
C MET A 81 0.00 -12.62 -16.58
N LYS A 82 1.25 -12.75 -17.05
CA LYS A 82 1.62 -13.62 -18.20
C LYS A 82 1.31 -15.09 -17.92
N ALA A 83 1.46 -15.55 -16.68
CA ALA A 83 1.19 -16.92 -16.29
C ALA A 83 -0.30 -17.17 -15.97
N ALA A 84 -1.08 -16.12 -15.73
CA ALA A 84 -2.48 -16.16 -15.31
C ALA A 84 -3.42 -16.67 -16.41
N LYS A 85 -4.47 -17.38 -16.00
CA LYS A 85 -5.54 -17.91 -16.89
C LYS A 85 -6.89 -17.25 -16.62
N GLY A 86 -7.05 -16.54 -15.52
CA GLY A 86 -8.32 -15.95 -15.09
C GLY A 86 -8.77 -14.78 -15.97
N ASP A 87 -10.07 -14.55 -15.99
CA ASP A 87 -10.71 -13.40 -16.65
C ASP A 87 -10.51 -12.10 -15.84
N ILE A 88 -10.23 -12.27 -14.56
CA ILE A 88 -9.97 -11.18 -13.61
C ILE A 88 -8.64 -11.46 -12.90
N PHE A 89 -7.77 -10.46 -12.84
CA PHE A 89 -6.55 -10.50 -12.05
C PHE A 89 -6.80 -9.83 -10.70
N VAL A 90 -6.43 -10.51 -9.62
CA VAL A 90 -6.53 -10.02 -8.26
C VAL A 90 -5.13 -9.93 -7.68
N PHE A 91 -4.72 -8.73 -7.23
CA PHE A 91 -3.40 -8.49 -6.66
C PHE A 91 -3.46 -8.34 -5.16
N THR A 92 -2.53 -8.98 -4.49
CA THR A 92 -2.32 -8.84 -3.05
C THR A 92 -0.87 -9.10 -2.67
N ASP A 93 -0.53 -8.96 -1.38
CA ASP A 93 0.82 -9.10 -0.86
C ASP A 93 0.96 -10.36 0.02
N ALA A 94 2.17 -10.94 0.11
CA ALA A 94 2.46 -12.17 0.83
C ALA A 94 2.52 -12.00 2.37
N ASP A 95 2.49 -10.74 2.85
CA ASP A 95 2.42 -10.36 4.26
C ASP A 95 0.99 -9.97 4.69
N ALA A 96 -0.03 -10.60 4.06
CA ALA A 96 -1.43 -10.38 4.37
C ALA A 96 -2.18 -11.72 4.57
N THR A 97 -3.31 -11.65 5.28
CA THR A 97 -4.30 -12.74 5.38
C THR A 97 -5.68 -12.25 4.95
N PHE A 98 -6.56 -13.15 4.56
CA PHE A 98 -7.77 -12.84 3.84
C PHE A 98 -9.01 -13.46 4.49
N PRO A 99 -10.11 -12.70 4.65
CA PRO A 99 -11.41 -13.27 4.93
C PRO A 99 -11.84 -14.23 3.81
N LYS A 100 -12.62 -15.26 4.14
CA LYS A 100 -13.03 -16.28 3.16
C LYS A 100 -13.80 -15.70 1.98
N GLU A 101 -14.63 -14.68 2.21
CA GLU A 101 -15.45 -14.01 1.20
C GLU A 101 -14.70 -12.87 0.48
N TRP A 102 -13.44 -12.59 0.85
CA TRP A 102 -12.69 -11.47 0.31
C TRP A 102 -12.72 -11.32 -1.22
N PRO A 103 -12.44 -12.36 -2.03
CA PRO A 103 -12.48 -12.22 -3.48
C PRO A 103 -13.88 -11.95 -4.00
N ILE A 104 -14.93 -12.53 -3.39
CA ILE A 104 -16.33 -12.36 -3.80
C ILE A 104 -16.70 -10.88 -3.76
N LYS A 105 -16.45 -10.23 -2.60
CA LYS A 105 -16.77 -8.81 -2.42
C LYS A 105 -15.99 -7.91 -3.37
N LEU A 106 -14.73 -8.26 -3.64
CA LEU A 106 -13.85 -7.44 -4.47
C LEU A 106 -14.28 -7.43 -5.94
N ILE A 107 -14.79 -8.56 -6.45
CA ILE A 107 -15.12 -8.70 -7.88
C ILE A 107 -16.60 -8.52 -8.19
N GLU A 108 -17.47 -8.45 -7.18
CA GLU A 108 -18.94 -8.27 -7.35
C GLU A 108 -19.30 -7.12 -8.31
N PRO A 109 -18.63 -5.94 -8.29
CA PRO A 109 -18.97 -4.83 -9.19
C PRO A 109 -18.64 -5.05 -10.67
N PHE A 110 -17.91 -6.11 -11.02
CA PHE A 110 -17.55 -6.37 -12.42
C PHE A 110 -18.70 -6.86 -13.30
N THR A 111 -19.90 -7.01 -12.74
CA THR A 111 -21.15 -7.17 -13.50
C THR A 111 -21.48 -5.92 -14.31
N ASP A 112 -21.03 -4.73 -13.87
CA ASP A 112 -21.08 -3.52 -14.67
C ASP A 112 -19.88 -3.48 -15.65
N LEU A 113 -20.18 -3.34 -16.94
CA LEU A 113 -19.16 -3.29 -18.00
C LEU A 113 -18.27 -2.04 -17.92
N LYS A 114 -18.75 -0.94 -17.33
CA LYS A 114 -17.98 0.29 -17.13
C LYS A 114 -16.90 0.13 -16.08
N VAL A 115 -17.08 -0.79 -15.12
CA VAL A 115 -16.12 -1.04 -14.04
C VAL A 115 -14.97 -1.87 -14.59
N GLY A 116 -13.80 -1.25 -14.73
CA GLY A 116 -12.58 -1.92 -15.20
C GLY A 116 -11.72 -2.46 -14.06
N ALA A 117 -11.75 -1.80 -12.89
CA ALA A 117 -10.97 -2.21 -11.73
C ALA A 117 -11.70 -1.91 -10.41
N THR A 118 -11.32 -2.64 -9.37
CA THR A 118 -11.82 -2.45 -8.01
C THR A 118 -10.67 -2.47 -7.01
N GLY A 119 -10.87 -1.87 -5.84
CA GLY A 119 -9.91 -1.96 -4.73
C GLY A 119 -10.60 -1.91 -3.39
N GLY A 120 -10.05 -2.63 -2.42
CA GLY A 120 -10.59 -2.74 -1.08
C GLY A 120 -9.73 -2.09 0.01
N ARG A 121 -10.12 -2.29 1.26
CA ARG A 121 -9.39 -1.79 2.43
C ARG A 121 -8.16 -2.64 2.74
N ASP A 122 -7.15 -1.97 3.27
CA ASP A 122 -5.94 -2.54 3.86
C ASP A 122 -5.98 -2.26 5.37
N LEU A 123 -6.38 -3.27 6.16
CA LEU A 123 -6.52 -3.19 7.61
C LEU A 123 -5.39 -3.95 8.31
N ALA A 124 -5.11 -3.59 9.55
CA ALA A 124 -4.19 -4.36 10.38
C ALA A 124 -4.92 -5.53 11.07
N PRO A 125 -4.26 -6.68 11.28
CA PRO A 125 -4.78 -7.73 12.16
C PRO A 125 -5.03 -7.19 13.57
N PRO A 126 -6.10 -7.63 14.29
CA PRO A 126 -6.49 -7.04 15.57
C PRO A 126 -5.46 -7.25 16.69
N ASN A 127 -4.72 -8.36 16.68
CA ASN A 127 -3.83 -8.79 17.77
C ASN A 127 -2.35 -8.47 17.50
N GLN A 128 -2.07 -7.29 16.92
CA GLN A 128 -0.68 -6.88 16.69
C GLN A 128 -0.04 -6.26 17.95
N PRO A 129 1.30 -6.38 18.10
CA PRO A 129 2.06 -5.65 19.12
C PRO A 129 1.80 -4.14 19.09
N LEU A 130 1.99 -3.47 20.23
CA LEU A 130 1.63 -2.05 20.39
C LEU A 130 2.25 -1.14 19.33
N ILE A 131 3.53 -1.33 19.00
CA ILE A 131 4.22 -0.54 17.96
C ILE A 131 3.49 -0.65 16.61
N GLN A 132 3.12 -1.87 16.21
CA GLN A 132 2.41 -2.09 14.95
C GLN A 132 1.01 -1.46 14.95
N ARG A 133 0.30 -1.51 16.09
CA ARG A 133 -1.00 -0.84 16.26
C ARG A 133 -0.88 0.67 16.17
N CYS A 134 0.19 1.28 16.72
CA CYS A 134 0.46 2.70 16.60
C CYS A 134 0.83 3.08 15.17
N ILE A 135 1.62 2.27 14.47
CA ILE A 135 1.92 2.45 13.04
C ILE A 135 0.64 2.37 12.20
N ASP A 136 -0.22 1.37 12.47
CA ASP A 136 -1.51 1.24 11.79
C ASP A 136 -2.39 2.47 12.00
N TYR A 137 -2.52 2.92 13.27
CA TYR A 137 -3.25 4.13 13.58
C TYR A 137 -2.73 5.33 12.79
N THR A 138 -1.41 5.54 12.77
CA THR A 138 -0.78 6.64 12.02
C THR A 138 -1.08 6.53 10.52
N LEU A 139 -0.96 5.33 9.93
CA LEU A 139 -1.22 5.10 8.51
C LEU A 139 -2.70 5.26 8.12
N THR A 140 -3.62 5.06 9.05
CA THR A 140 -5.08 5.14 8.81
C THR A 140 -5.70 6.44 9.29
N SER A 141 -4.98 7.26 10.08
CA SER A 141 -5.45 8.55 10.57
C SER A 141 -5.46 9.61 9.47
N PHE A 142 -6.33 10.61 9.63
CA PHE A 142 -6.39 11.75 8.71
C PHE A 142 -5.06 12.53 8.70
N ILE A 143 -4.49 12.80 9.85
CA ILE A 143 -3.24 13.57 10.00
C ILE A 143 -2.03 12.79 9.46
N GLY A 144 -2.02 11.46 9.58
CA GLY A 144 -0.92 10.64 9.05
C GLY A 144 -0.91 10.52 7.53
N THR A 145 -2.07 10.32 6.91
CA THR A 145 -2.15 10.03 5.46
C THR A 145 -3.36 10.65 4.77
N ALA A 146 -4.01 11.65 5.35
CA ALA A 146 -5.27 12.23 4.86
C ALA A 146 -6.36 11.17 4.61
N GLY A 147 -6.40 10.11 5.43
CA GLY A 147 -7.38 9.03 5.30
C GLY A 147 -7.18 8.12 4.08
N LEU A 148 -6.00 8.14 3.43
CA LEU A 148 -5.74 7.34 2.24
C LEU A 148 -5.74 5.82 2.47
N ARG A 149 -5.61 5.37 3.73
CA ARG A 149 -5.64 3.94 4.10
C ARG A 149 -6.71 3.69 5.16
N GLY A 150 -7.41 2.58 5.03
CA GLY A 150 -8.37 2.10 6.04
C GLY A 150 -9.67 2.90 6.19
N ALA A 151 -9.80 4.10 5.62
CA ALA A 151 -11.03 4.90 5.71
C ALA A 151 -12.16 4.31 4.87
N LYS A 152 -13.40 4.44 5.38
CA LYS A 152 -14.62 4.06 4.63
C LYS A 152 -14.91 5.06 3.50
N VAL A 153 -14.50 6.32 3.67
CA VAL A 153 -14.66 7.39 2.68
C VAL A 153 -13.27 7.91 2.33
N ARG A 154 -12.97 8.03 1.04
CA ARG A 154 -11.68 8.53 0.55
C ARG A 154 -11.84 9.89 -0.09
N LEU A 155 -11.05 10.87 0.35
CA LEU A 155 -10.98 12.20 -0.27
C LEU A 155 -10.26 12.16 -1.62
N ALA A 156 -9.40 11.16 -1.84
CA ALA A 156 -8.63 11.04 -3.07
C ALA A 156 -9.33 10.18 -4.11
N LYS A 157 -9.68 10.75 -5.26
CA LYS A 157 -10.27 10.08 -6.42
C LYS A 157 -9.49 8.84 -6.92
N TYR A 158 -8.23 8.62 -6.49
CA TYR A 158 -7.27 7.68 -7.09
C TYR A 158 -6.64 6.68 -6.12
N ALA A 159 -7.25 6.44 -4.97
CA ALA A 159 -6.59 5.72 -3.89
C ALA A 159 -7.06 4.27 -3.71
N VAL A 160 -6.91 3.42 -4.71
CA VAL A 160 -6.84 1.97 -4.48
C VAL A 160 -5.41 1.61 -4.10
N THR A 161 -5.25 0.59 -3.27
CA THR A 161 -3.94 0.07 -2.84
C THR A 161 -3.63 -1.19 -3.62
N GLY A 162 -2.42 -1.30 -4.15
CA GLY A 162 -2.01 -2.47 -4.94
C GLY A 162 -2.06 -3.81 -4.20
N CYS A 163 -2.17 -3.79 -2.87
CA CYS A 163 -2.29 -5.00 -2.06
C CYS A 163 -3.74 -5.53 -1.91
N ASN A 164 -4.75 -4.79 -2.38
CA ASN A 164 -6.15 -5.24 -2.43
C ASN A 164 -6.81 -4.62 -3.66
N PHE A 165 -6.47 -5.17 -4.84
CA PHE A 165 -6.81 -4.62 -6.14
C PHE A 165 -7.22 -5.73 -7.10
N ALA A 166 -8.28 -5.50 -7.87
CA ALA A 166 -8.68 -6.38 -8.96
C ALA A 166 -8.89 -5.60 -10.25
N VAL A 167 -8.62 -6.24 -11.39
CA VAL A 167 -8.78 -5.66 -12.73
C VAL A 167 -9.21 -6.74 -13.72
N LYS A 168 -10.08 -6.40 -14.67
CA LYS A 168 -10.47 -7.30 -15.76
C LYS A 168 -9.27 -7.53 -16.71
N ARG A 169 -9.14 -8.75 -17.23
CA ARG A 169 -8.12 -9.09 -18.25
C ARG A 169 -8.23 -8.19 -19.48
N GLU A 170 -9.44 -8.00 -20.01
CA GLU A 170 -9.70 -7.14 -21.17
C GLU A 170 -9.20 -5.70 -21.00
N VAL A 171 -9.27 -5.18 -19.77
CA VAL A 171 -8.73 -3.86 -19.43
C VAL A 171 -7.21 -3.87 -19.52
N VAL A 172 -6.56 -4.91 -18.99
CA VAL A 172 -5.09 -5.05 -19.06
C VAL A 172 -4.63 -5.21 -20.50
N GLU A 173 -5.34 -5.95 -21.32
CA GLU A 173 -5.05 -6.10 -22.76
C GLU A 173 -5.13 -4.76 -23.49
N LYS A 174 -6.07 -3.88 -23.09
CA LYS A 174 -6.24 -2.56 -23.70
C LYS A 174 -5.20 -1.53 -23.20
N VAL A 175 -4.93 -1.49 -21.89
CA VAL A 175 -4.05 -0.44 -21.30
C VAL A 175 -2.61 -0.89 -21.09
N GLY A 176 -2.31 -2.19 -21.25
CA GLY A 176 -1.01 -2.79 -20.96
C GLY A 176 -0.81 -3.12 -19.48
N MET A 177 0.29 -3.82 -19.19
CA MET A 177 0.70 -4.24 -17.85
C MET A 177 1.35 -3.09 -17.06
N HIS A 178 1.87 -3.38 -15.87
CA HIS A 178 2.60 -2.39 -15.05
C HIS A 178 3.87 -1.88 -15.75
N ASP A 179 4.19 -0.60 -15.56
CA ASP A 179 5.48 -0.04 -16.00
C ASP A 179 6.59 -0.49 -15.03
N GLU A 180 7.51 -1.32 -15.52
CA GLU A 180 8.63 -1.85 -14.73
C GLU A 180 9.70 -0.82 -14.37
N LYS A 181 9.63 0.38 -14.96
CA LYS A 181 10.51 1.50 -14.58
C LYS A 181 10.13 2.08 -13.22
N ILE A 182 8.87 1.93 -12.79
CA ILE A 182 8.38 2.37 -11.48
C ILE A 182 8.68 1.30 -10.43
N ARG A 183 9.95 1.10 -10.08
CA ARG A 183 10.40 -0.06 -9.29
C ARG A 183 9.98 -0.06 -7.82
N TRP A 184 9.64 1.08 -7.22
CA TRP A 184 9.68 1.16 -5.76
C TRP A 184 8.34 1.09 -5.04
N ARG A 185 7.28 1.70 -5.52
CA ARG A 185 5.90 1.70 -5.00
C ARG A 185 5.06 2.70 -5.79
N GLY A 186 3.76 2.41 -5.91
CA GLY A 186 2.79 3.32 -6.51
C GLY A 186 2.62 3.11 -8.02
N GLU A 187 3.16 2.00 -8.51
CA GLU A 187 2.93 1.51 -9.86
C GLU A 187 1.43 1.36 -10.14
N GLU A 188 0.65 1.03 -9.10
CA GLU A 188 -0.81 0.94 -9.21
C GLU A 188 -1.47 2.29 -9.52
N LYS A 189 -0.84 3.41 -9.16
CA LYS A 189 -1.42 4.75 -9.37
C LYS A 189 -1.29 5.20 -10.81
N GLU A 190 -0.13 4.96 -11.42
CA GLU A 190 0.09 5.18 -12.83
C GLU A 190 -0.86 4.28 -13.63
N TRP A 191 -0.96 3.01 -13.25
CA TRP A 191 -1.84 2.06 -13.91
C TRP A 191 -3.33 2.45 -13.79
N CYS A 192 -3.77 2.88 -12.62
CA CYS A 192 -5.11 3.44 -12.42
C CYS A 192 -5.38 4.67 -13.28
N GLN A 193 -4.38 5.51 -13.56
CA GLN A 193 -4.53 6.63 -14.47
C GLN A 193 -4.80 6.13 -15.88
N ARG A 194 -3.99 5.21 -16.42
CA ARG A 194 -4.21 4.62 -17.77
C ARG A 194 -5.57 3.93 -17.88
N ILE A 195 -6.00 3.20 -16.85
CA ILE A 195 -7.33 2.55 -16.82
C ILE A 195 -8.45 3.59 -16.97
N ARG A 196 -8.35 4.74 -16.28
CA ARG A 196 -9.35 5.82 -16.40
C ARG A 196 -9.29 6.54 -17.74
N GLU A 197 -8.11 6.82 -18.25
CA GLU A 197 -7.91 7.43 -19.57
C GLU A 197 -8.47 6.54 -20.69
N ALA A 198 -8.50 5.23 -20.49
CA ALA A 198 -9.15 4.28 -21.39
C ALA A 198 -10.69 4.23 -21.24
N GLY A 199 -11.27 5.05 -20.34
CA GLY A 199 -12.72 5.19 -20.15
C GLY A 199 -13.34 4.27 -19.12
N TYR A 200 -12.55 3.51 -18.34
CA TYR A 200 -13.07 2.62 -17.31
C TYR A 200 -13.18 3.29 -15.93
N GLU A 201 -14.18 2.86 -15.17
CA GLU A 201 -14.34 3.22 -13.77
C GLU A 201 -13.49 2.34 -12.85
N ILE A 202 -12.99 2.95 -11.77
CA ILE A 202 -12.31 2.24 -10.68
C ILE A 202 -13.11 2.46 -9.41
N LEU A 203 -13.64 1.40 -8.82
CA LEU A 203 -14.46 1.45 -7.63
C LEU A 203 -13.68 1.05 -6.38
N PHE A 204 -13.95 1.76 -5.29
CA PHE A 204 -13.49 1.37 -3.96
C PHE A 204 -14.59 0.62 -3.22
N ILE A 205 -14.28 -0.59 -2.74
CA ILE A 205 -15.21 -1.51 -2.09
C ILE A 205 -14.85 -1.61 -0.61
N PRO A 206 -15.51 -0.84 0.28
CA PRO A 206 -15.20 -0.85 1.71
C PRO A 206 -15.43 -2.18 2.41
N GLU A 207 -16.30 -3.01 1.86
CA GLU A 207 -16.67 -4.34 2.39
C GLU A 207 -15.60 -5.38 2.09
N SER A 208 -14.80 -5.18 1.02
CA SER A 208 -13.64 -6.01 0.72
C SER A 208 -12.42 -5.51 1.48
N TYR A 209 -11.86 -6.33 2.37
CA TYR A 209 -10.66 -5.97 3.12
C TYR A 209 -9.69 -7.15 3.24
N ILE A 210 -8.44 -6.80 3.42
CA ILE A 210 -7.36 -7.72 3.77
C ILE A 210 -6.79 -7.34 5.14
N LEU A 211 -6.17 -8.30 5.82
CA LEU A 211 -5.47 -8.09 7.08
C LEU A 211 -3.96 -8.12 6.81
N HIS A 212 -3.35 -6.95 6.70
CA HIS A 212 -1.97 -6.75 6.29
C HIS A 212 -1.08 -6.44 7.51
N TYR A 213 -0.06 -7.24 7.75
CA TYR A 213 0.87 -7.07 8.84
C TYR A 213 1.66 -5.78 8.72
N ARG A 214 1.62 -4.94 9.78
CA ARG A 214 2.37 -3.68 9.82
C ARG A 214 3.84 -3.91 10.14
N ARG A 215 4.70 -2.94 9.84
CA ARG A 215 6.13 -3.00 10.12
C ARG A 215 6.39 -3.20 11.62
N ILE A 216 7.33 -4.08 11.94
CA ILE A 216 7.59 -4.55 13.30
C ILE A 216 8.41 -3.57 14.17
N SER A 217 9.01 -2.52 13.58
CA SER A 217 9.83 -1.55 14.29
C SER A 217 9.73 -0.15 13.69
N LEU A 218 10.08 0.86 14.50
CA LEU A 218 10.16 2.26 14.06
C LEU A 218 11.19 2.44 12.93
N ARG A 219 12.33 1.72 12.97
CA ARG A 219 13.36 1.77 11.93
C ARG A 219 12.84 1.24 10.60
N SER A 220 12.14 0.10 10.60
CA SER A 220 11.54 -0.46 9.39
C SER A 220 10.42 0.43 8.85
N PHE A 221 9.66 1.08 9.74
CA PHE A 221 8.64 2.06 9.37
C PHE A 221 9.24 3.34 8.76
N TRP A 222 10.33 3.86 9.33
CA TRP A 222 11.10 4.97 8.73
C TRP A 222 11.55 4.64 7.31
N THR A 223 12.19 3.47 7.14
CA THR A 223 12.68 3.03 5.82
C THR A 223 11.56 2.90 4.80
N GLN A 224 10.43 2.34 5.22
CA GLN A 224 9.24 2.22 4.38
C GLN A 224 8.71 3.58 3.94
N THR A 225 8.57 4.50 4.89
CA THR A 225 7.99 5.83 4.66
C THR A 225 8.92 6.70 3.81
N TYR A 226 10.23 6.65 4.06
CA TYR A 226 11.25 7.32 3.25
C TYR A 226 11.21 6.85 1.78
N LYS A 227 11.16 5.53 1.56
CA LYS A 227 11.01 4.95 0.21
C LYS A 227 9.70 5.39 -0.46
N SER A 228 8.62 5.54 0.31
CA SER A 228 7.33 6.03 -0.22
C SER A 228 7.40 7.49 -0.67
N GLY A 229 8.16 8.35 0.04
CA GLY A 229 8.42 9.72 -0.37
C GLY A 229 9.20 9.78 -1.68
N LYS A 230 10.28 8.99 -1.82
CA LYS A 230 11.04 8.89 -3.09
C LYS A 230 10.16 8.43 -4.24
N ALA A 231 9.41 7.35 -4.05
CA ALA A 231 8.54 6.80 -5.06
C ALA A 231 7.45 7.79 -5.51
N ARG A 232 6.97 8.66 -4.62
CA ARG A 232 5.99 9.68 -4.98
C ARG A 232 6.50 10.63 -6.05
N PHE A 233 7.78 11.00 -6.00
CA PHE A 233 8.37 11.84 -7.02
C PHE A 233 8.43 11.14 -8.38
N ASP A 234 8.84 9.86 -8.40
CA ASP A 234 8.84 9.06 -9.64
C ASP A 234 7.44 8.95 -10.25
N ILE A 235 6.40 8.76 -9.40
CA ILE A 235 5.01 8.71 -9.84
C ILE A 235 4.55 10.04 -10.42
N LEU A 236 4.96 11.18 -9.84
CA LEU A 236 4.60 12.49 -10.39
C LEU A 236 5.16 12.73 -11.79
N LYS A 237 6.35 12.17 -12.10
CA LYS A 237 6.92 12.21 -13.44
C LYS A 237 6.18 11.28 -14.41
N ALA A 238 5.86 10.06 -13.95
CA ALA A 238 5.23 9.04 -14.80
C ALA A 238 3.73 9.28 -15.01
N ALA A 239 3.04 9.87 -14.02
CA ALA A 239 1.59 10.09 -14.02
C ALA A 239 1.25 11.46 -13.43
N PRO A 240 1.49 12.58 -14.17
CA PRO A 240 1.24 13.94 -13.68
C PRO A 240 -0.22 14.17 -13.25
N GLY A 241 -1.18 13.53 -13.90
CA GLY A 241 -2.61 13.60 -13.55
C GLY A 241 -2.95 13.00 -12.19
N SER A 242 -2.04 12.24 -11.55
CA SER A 242 -2.19 11.71 -10.19
C SER A 242 -1.76 12.71 -9.10
N PHE A 243 -1.32 13.92 -9.47
CA PHE A 243 -0.86 14.94 -8.54
C PHE A 243 -2.00 15.43 -7.64
N GLN A 244 -1.69 15.54 -6.35
CA GLN A 244 -2.54 16.20 -5.37
C GLN A 244 -1.63 16.95 -4.40
N LEU A 245 -2.01 18.19 -4.04
CA LEU A 245 -1.21 19.04 -3.16
C LEU A 245 -0.82 18.36 -1.85
N ILE A 246 -1.72 17.54 -1.30
CA ILE A 246 -1.47 16.78 -0.06
C ILE A 246 -0.21 15.90 -0.12
N HIS A 247 0.22 15.50 -1.32
CA HIS A 247 1.42 14.68 -1.48
C HIS A 247 2.74 15.44 -1.25
N VAL A 248 2.74 16.76 -1.39
CA VAL A 248 3.95 17.59 -1.19
C VAL A 248 3.94 18.30 0.17
N VAL A 249 2.80 18.35 0.86
CA VAL A 249 2.69 19.01 2.17
C VAL A 249 3.75 18.58 3.18
N PRO A 250 4.05 17.28 3.38
CA PRO A 250 5.10 16.88 4.32
C PRO A 250 6.49 17.40 3.91
N SER A 251 6.76 17.48 2.61
CA SER A 251 8.04 17.99 2.09
C SER A 251 8.18 19.50 2.30
N LEU A 252 7.10 20.24 2.00
CA LEU A 252 7.05 21.69 2.26
C LEU A 252 7.17 22.01 3.74
N PHE A 253 6.54 21.20 4.59
CA PHE A 253 6.66 21.36 6.05
C PHE A 253 8.09 21.13 6.53
N VAL A 254 8.78 20.09 6.06
CA VAL A 254 10.20 19.85 6.40
C VAL A 254 11.08 21.01 5.92
N LEU A 255 10.90 21.48 4.68
CA LEU A 255 11.64 22.63 4.15
C LEU A 255 11.38 23.90 4.97
N TYR A 256 10.13 24.18 5.30
CA TYR A 256 9.76 25.32 6.15
C TYR A 256 10.48 25.26 7.50
N LEU A 257 10.46 24.10 8.18
CA LEU A 257 11.15 23.95 9.46
C LEU A 257 12.66 24.15 9.36
N ILE A 258 13.29 23.67 8.30
CA ILE A 258 14.74 23.87 8.07
C ILE A 258 15.02 25.36 7.84
N ILE A 259 14.31 26.00 6.93
CA ILE A 259 14.53 27.41 6.57
C ILE A 259 14.26 28.31 7.77
N MET A 260 13.09 28.20 8.37
CA MET A 260 12.72 29.06 9.52
C MET A 260 13.54 28.76 10.76
N GLY A 261 13.97 27.49 10.94
CA GLY A 261 14.91 27.13 12.01
C GLY A 261 16.26 27.81 11.86
N ILE A 262 16.80 27.93 10.64
CA ILE A 262 18.04 28.67 10.36
C ILE A 262 17.81 30.17 10.59
N PHE A 263 16.76 30.74 10.01
CA PHE A 263 16.48 32.17 10.13
C PHE A 263 16.11 32.63 11.55
N SER A 264 15.65 31.72 12.42
CA SER A 264 15.32 32.01 13.81
C SER A 264 16.53 32.48 14.65
N PHE A 265 17.75 32.20 14.19
CA PHE A 265 18.98 32.69 14.86
C PHE A 265 19.33 34.14 14.49
N ILE A 266 18.73 34.73 13.49
CA ILE A 266 19.05 36.07 12.96
C ILE A 266 17.85 37.01 12.93
N SER A 267 16.65 36.56 13.15
CA SER A 267 15.41 37.36 13.10
C SER A 267 14.42 36.96 14.21
N ALA A 268 13.96 37.90 15.01
CA ALA A 268 12.94 37.68 16.04
C ALA A 268 11.61 37.28 15.44
N ASP A 269 11.24 37.83 14.24
CA ASP A 269 10.04 37.47 13.56
C ASP A 269 10.09 36.00 13.07
N ALA A 270 11.24 35.58 12.50
CA ALA A 270 11.46 34.20 12.09
C ALA A 270 11.42 33.25 13.28
N PHE A 271 12.01 33.64 14.45
CA PHE A 271 11.91 32.88 15.69
C PHE A 271 10.45 32.71 16.14
N SER A 272 9.67 33.79 16.10
CA SER A 272 8.24 33.76 16.47
C SER A 272 7.43 32.88 15.53
N MET A 273 7.65 32.97 14.22
CA MET A 273 6.98 32.15 13.21
C MET A 273 7.36 30.67 13.35
N PHE A 274 8.62 30.37 13.58
CA PHE A 274 9.08 29.00 13.84
C PHE A 274 8.45 28.43 15.11
N GLY A 275 8.44 29.22 16.21
CA GLY A 275 7.80 28.84 17.48
C GLY A 275 6.30 28.58 17.34
N LEU A 276 5.59 29.44 16.60
CA LEU A 276 4.16 29.26 16.32
C LEU A 276 3.89 27.96 15.57
N ALA A 277 4.65 27.68 14.48
CA ALA A 277 4.50 26.46 13.71
C ALA A 277 4.81 25.21 14.53
N MET A 278 5.84 25.25 15.37
CA MET A 278 6.18 24.16 16.29
C MET A 278 5.10 23.95 17.34
N GLY A 279 4.53 25.03 17.90
CA GLY A 279 3.42 24.97 18.86
C GLY A 279 2.17 24.32 18.25
N ILE A 280 1.80 24.72 17.03
CA ILE A 280 0.69 24.10 16.28
C ILE A 280 0.98 22.62 16.04
N TYR A 281 2.18 22.27 15.58
CA TYR A 281 2.55 20.89 15.30
C TYR A 281 2.53 20.01 16.54
N LEU A 282 3.06 20.51 17.67
CA LEU A 282 2.99 19.81 18.96
C LEU A 282 1.54 19.60 19.43
N SER A 283 0.68 20.59 19.26
CA SER A 283 -0.75 20.47 19.57
C SER A 283 -1.40 19.37 18.72
N VAL A 284 -1.09 19.30 17.42
CA VAL A 284 -1.55 18.24 16.52
C VAL A 284 -1.05 16.88 16.99
N LEU A 285 0.22 16.75 17.42
CA LEU A 285 0.77 15.50 17.95
C LEU A 285 0.09 15.08 19.24
N LEU A 286 -0.25 16.00 20.14
CA LEU A 286 -0.98 15.71 21.37
C LEU A 286 -2.40 15.19 21.08
N VAL A 287 -3.12 15.82 20.15
CA VAL A 287 -4.42 15.34 19.70
C VAL A 287 -4.31 13.95 19.11
N GLN A 288 -3.33 13.71 18.25
CA GLN A 288 -3.05 12.37 17.67
C GLN A 288 -2.75 11.34 18.74
N SER A 289 -1.96 11.70 19.77
CA SER A 289 -1.65 10.82 20.91
C SER A 289 -2.92 10.41 21.65
N ALA A 290 -3.79 11.37 21.98
CA ALA A 290 -5.05 11.12 22.68
C ALA A 290 -5.96 10.21 21.85
N LEU A 291 -6.21 10.56 20.58
CA LEU A 291 -7.06 9.78 19.68
C LEU A 291 -6.49 8.38 19.41
N GLY A 292 -5.17 8.27 19.25
CA GLY A 292 -4.47 6.99 19.09
C GLY A 292 -4.58 6.10 20.33
N THR A 293 -4.48 6.69 21.52
CA THR A 293 -4.67 5.98 22.79
C THR A 293 -6.09 5.42 22.91
N LEU A 294 -7.09 6.22 22.60
CA LEU A 294 -8.50 5.79 22.57
C LEU A 294 -8.72 4.66 21.55
N LYS A 295 -8.17 4.79 20.34
CA LYS A 295 -8.33 3.79 19.28
C LYS A 295 -7.63 2.48 19.59
N THR A 296 -6.42 2.53 20.14
CA THR A 296 -5.62 1.35 20.47
C THR A 296 -6.00 0.75 21.82
N LYS A 297 -6.77 1.47 22.65
CA LYS A 297 -7.13 1.09 24.03
C LYS A 297 -5.89 0.72 24.88
N ASN A 298 -4.78 1.46 24.69
CA ASN A 298 -3.52 1.20 25.41
C ASN A 298 -2.81 2.54 25.73
N PRO A 299 -2.59 2.85 27.03
CA PRO A 299 -1.93 4.10 27.45
C PRO A 299 -0.54 4.32 26.85
N GLY A 300 0.24 3.25 26.61
CA GLY A 300 1.56 3.34 25.98
C GLY A 300 1.54 3.94 24.57
N SER A 301 0.38 3.92 23.89
CA SER A 301 0.20 4.57 22.58
C SER A 301 0.37 6.08 22.66
N PHE A 302 0.10 6.71 23.82
CA PHE A 302 0.26 8.15 24.00
C PHE A 302 1.69 8.62 23.70
N CYS A 303 2.70 7.82 24.03
CA CYS A 303 4.10 8.14 23.75
C CYS A 303 4.56 7.66 22.35
N ILE A 304 3.98 6.57 21.83
CA ILE A 304 4.44 5.96 20.57
C ILE A 304 3.82 6.65 19.34
N VAL A 305 2.55 7.04 19.40
CA VAL A 305 1.83 7.66 18.26
C VAL A 305 2.49 8.95 17.77
N PRO A 306 2.93 9.90 18.62
CA PRO A 306 3.62 11.09 18.13
C PRO A 306 4.92 10.73 17.41
N ILE A 307 5.66 9.73 17.88
CA ILE A 307 6.90 9.26 17.25
C ILE A 307 6.58 8.69 15.85
N THR A 308 5.57 7.84 15.73
CA THR A 308 5.19 7.30 14.42
C THR A 308 4.64 8.38 13.47
N THR A 309 3.96 9.40 14.00
CA THR A 309 3.47 10.54 13.21
C THR A 309 4.63 11.42 12.71
N ILE A 310 5.62 11.71 13.57
CA ILE A 310 6.85 12.40 13.18
C ILE A 310 7.59 11.62 12.09
N ILE A 311 7.78 10.33 12.29
CA ILE A 311 8.39 9.45 11.27
C ILE A 311 7.64 9.55 9.93
N MET A 312 6.30 9.52 9.97
CA MET A 312 5.48 9.60 8.77
C MET A 312 5.73 10.90 7.99
N HIS A 313 5.75 12.04 8.65
CA HIS A 313 5.92 13.33 8.00
C HIS A 313 7.38 13.56 7.56
N PHE A 314 8.35 13.34 8.45
CA PHE A 314 9.75 13.65 8.17
C PHE A 314 10.40 12.65 7.20
N ALA A 315 10.24 11.35 7.43
CA ALA A 315 10.84 10.36 6.54
C ALA A 315 10.28 10.48 5.11
N TYR A 316 8.96 10.70 4.98
CA TYR A 316 8.34 10.92 3.68
C TYR A 316 8.83 12.21 3.02
N GLY A 317 8.80 13.34 3.75
CA GLY A 317 9.22 14.64 3.25
C GLY A 317 10.69 14.64 2.81
N ILE A 318 11.60 14.12 3.64
CA ILE A 318 13.02 13.98 3.32
C ILE A 318 13.22 13.06 2.10
N GLY A 319 12.49 11.95 2.02
CA GLY A 319 12.57 11.03 0.89
C GLY A 319 12.21 11.69 -0.44
N PHE A 320 11.13 12.47 -0.45
CA PHE A 320 10.68 13.23 -1.62
C PHE A 320 11.70 14.31 -2.02
N ILE A 321 12.13 15.15 -1.06
CA ILE A 321 13.11 16.23 -1.30
C ILE A 321 14.42 15.66 -1.86
N ARG A 322 14.94 14.61 -1.23
CA ARG A 322 16.19 13.98 -1.69
C ARG A 322 16.09 13.47 -3.12
N LYS A 323 14.96 12.87 -3.47
CA LYS A 323 14.76 12.38 -4.84
C LYS A 323 14.65 13.55 -5.83
N PHE A 324 13.93 14.61 -5.49
CA PHE A 324 13.82 15.84 -6.26
C PHE A 324 15.18 16.51 -6.56
N LEU A 325 16.09 16.51 -5.58
CA LEU A 325 17.41 17.15 -5.71
C LEU A 325 18.42 16.32 -6.52
N HIS A 326 18.19 15.01 -6.71
CA HIS A 326 19.14 14.10 -7.38
C HIS A 326 18.69 13.63 -8.76
N ASP A 327 17.52 14.08 -9.23
CA ASP A 327 16.97 13.79 -10.57
C ASP A 327 16.89 15.02 -11.47
#